data_450f6581365e85d689251430dc2e505f
#
_entry.id   450f6581365e85d689251430dc2e505f
#
_cell.length_a   1.000
_cell.length_b   1.000
_cell.length_c   1.000
_cell.angle_alpha   90.00
_cell.angle_beta   90.00
_cell.angle_gamma   90.00
#
_symmetry.space_group_name_H-M   'P 1'
#
loop_
_entity.id
_entity.type
_entity.pdbx_description
1 polymer ?
#
loop_
_entity_poly.entity_id
_entity_poly.type
_entity_poly.pdbx_seq_one_letter_code
_entity_poly.pdbx_strand_id
1 'polypeptide(L)'
;MNYLAQFYPHVERRTLHGMNDKGDIAGTDPRLVWECKNQKVLNFSTWLHEAQVERDNANAELGIVVAKRRSYGNPADQYAVLRLEDLITILKKAGY
;
A
#
# COMPACT_ATOMS: atom_id res chain seq x y z
N MET A 1 -10.96 2.77 1.31
CA MET A 1 -10.90 3.49 2.59
C MET A 1 -11.77 2.84 3.64
N ASN A 2 -13.04 2.61 3.33
CA ASN A 2 -13.97 2.02 4.31
C ASN A 2 -13.51 0.65 4.81
N TYR A 3 -12.91 -0.14 3.95
CA TYR A 3 -12.41 -1.45 4.34
C TYR A 3 -11.28 -1.33 5.37
N LEU A 4 -10.31 -0.46 5.12
CA LEU A 4 -9.17 -0.27 6.03
C LEU A 4 -9.61 0.35 7.36
N ALA A 5 -10.69 1.13 7.37
CA ALA A 5 -11.20 1.76 8.59
C ALA A 5 -11.66 0.72 9.63
N GLN A 6 -11.93 -0.49 9.20
CA GLN A 6 -12.27 -1.59 10.13
C GLN A 6 -11.07 -2.00 10.99
N PHE A 7 -9.86 -1.75 10.49
CA PHE A 7 -8.61 -2.14 11.15
C PHE A 7 -7.85 -0.94 11.68
N TYR A 8 -8.03 0.23 11.06
CA TYR A 8 -7.32 1.47 11.39
C TYR A 8 -8.33 2.60 11.52
N PRO A 9 -8.77 2.94 12.75
CA PRO A 9 -9.86 3.92 12.95
C PRO A 9 -9.55 5.33 12.44
N HIS A 10 -8.28 5.69 12.33
CA HIS A 10 -7.87 7.03 11.92
C HIS A 10 -7.42 7.11 10.46
N VAL A 11 -7.72 6.08 9.68
CA VAL A 11 -7.32 6.04 8.27
C VAL A 11 -8.00 7.16 7.49
N GLU A 12 -7.21 7.80 6.61
CA GLU A 12 -7.72 8.85 5.72
C GLU A 12 -6.93 8.84 4.42
N ARG A 13 -7.56 9.39 3.36
CA ARG A 13 -6.90 9.52 2.07
C ARG A 13 -6.07 10.82 2.06
N ARG A 14 -4.82 10.73 1.62
CA ARG A 14 -4.00 11.91 1.40
C ARG A 14 -4.45 12.64 0.14
N THR A 15 -4.50 13.96 0.19
CA THR A 15 -4.94 14.79 -0.92
C THR A 15 -3.81 15.47 -1.67
N LEU A 16 -2.61 15.51 -1.09
CA LEU A 16 -1.48 16.20 -1.70
C LEU A 16 -0.42 15.20 -2.12
N HIS A 17 0.05 15.40 -3.35
CA HIS A 17 1.12 14.62 -3.94
C HIS A 17 2.17 15.60 -4.45
N GLY A 18 3.41 15.40 -4.12
CA GLY A 18 4.49 16.26 -4.53
C GLY A 18 5.80 15.50 -4.48
N MET A 19 6.91 16.25 -4.43
CA MET A 19 8.24 15.64 -4.42
C MET A 19 8.46 14.75 -3.20
N ASN A 20 7.75 14.99 -2.09
CA ASN A 20 7.83 14.21 -0.88
C ASN A 20 6.58 13.35 -0.70
N ASP A 21 6.16 12.71 -1.79
CA ASP A 21 5.01 11.82 -1.76
C ASP A 21 5.23 10.70 -0.75
N LYS A 22 4.28 10.56 0.18
CA LYS A 22 4.29 9.55 1.24
C LYS A 22 3.17 8.54 1.09
N GLY A 23 2.64 8.42 -0.14
CA GLY A 23 1.57 7.49 -0.45
C GLY A 23 0.19 8.10 -0.40
N ASP A 24 -0.81 7.29 -0.71
CA ASP A 24 -2.19 7.73 -0.91
C ASP A 24 -3.03 7.72 0.36
N ILE A 25 -2.58 7.02 1.39
CA ILE A 25 -3.36 6.78 2.60
C ILE A 25 -2.52 7.12 3.82
N ALA A 26 -3.14 7.81 4.76
CA ALA A 26 -2.54 8.14 6.06
C ALA A 26 -3.36 7.53 7.19
N GLY A 27 -2.81 7.52 8.39
CA GLY A 27 -3.56 7.13 9.59
C GLY A 27 -3.66 5.65 9.83
N THR A 28 -2.88 4.84 9.11
CA THR A 28 -2.80 3.40 9.42
C THR A 28 -1.70 3.15 10.45
N ASP A 29 -0.49 2.97 10.01
CA ASP A 29 0.68 2.76 10.85
C ASP A 29 1.82 3.55 10.24
N PRO A 30 2.63 4.30 11.02
CA PRO A 30 3.71 5.10 10.46
C PRO A 30 4.79 4.28 9.74
N ARG A 31 4.83 2.97 9.96
CA ARG A 31 5.77 2.08 9.27
C ARG A 31 5.31 1.68 7.87
N LEU A 32 4.10 2.08 7.47
CA LEU A 32 3.47 1.64 6.22
C LEU A 32 3.22 2.80 5.28
N VAL A 33 3.44 2.56 4.00
CA VAL A 33 3.02 3.43 2.90
C VAL A 33 2.12 2.61 1.98
N TRP A 34 1.03 3.23 1.53
CA TRP A 34 0.05 2.61 0.67
C TRP A 34 -0.03 3.35 -0.65
N GLU A 35 0.18 2.65 -1.75
CA GLU A 35 -0.02 3.17 -3.10
C GLU A 35 -1.22 2.47 -3.72
N CYS A 36 -2.27 3.24 -4.03
CA CYS A 36 -3.51 2.70 -4.57
C CYS A 36 -3.56 2.87 -6.08
N LYS A 37 -3.85 1.81 -6.80
CA LYS A 37 -3.92 1.80 -8.26
C LYS A 37 -5.23 1.23 -8.75
N ASN A 38 -5.83 1.92 -9.72
CA ASN A 38 -7.03 1.46 -10.42
C ASN A 38 -6.78 1.60 -11.91
N GLN A 39 -5.93 0.75 -12.46
CA GLN A 39 -5.52 0.76 -13.84
C GLN A 39 -6.00 -0.51 -14.54
N LYS A 40 -6.41 -0.39 -15.80
CA LYS A 40 -6.83 -1.52 -16.60
C LYS A 40 -5.66 -2.47 -16.88
N VAL A 41 -4.50 -1.91 -17.17
CA VAL A 41 -3.28 -2.68 -17.44
C VAL A 41 -2.43 -2.70 -16.19
N LEU A 42 -2.07 -3.89 -15.74
CA LEU A 42 -1.26 -4.06 -14.54
C LEU A 42 0.22 -3.77 -14.86
N ASN A 43 0.84 -2.97 -14.00
CA ASN A 43 2.25 -2.64 -14.12
C ASN A 43 2.88 -2.67 -12.73
N PHE A 44 2.99 -3.87 -12.18
CA PHE A 44 3.43 -4.06 -10.80
C PHE A 44 4.84 -3.55 -10.55
N SER A 45 5.74 -3.72 -11.50
CA SER A 45 7.13 -3.28 -11.34
C SER A 45 7.22 -1.77 -11.11
N THR A 46 6.59 -0.99 -11.98
CA THR A 46 6.58 0.47 -11.86
C THR A 46 5.89 0.91 -10.57
N TRP A 47 4.73 0.33 -10.28
CA TRP A 47 3.96 0.70 -9.09
C TRP A 47 4.70 0.37 -7.80
N LEU A 48 5.38 -0.77 -7.77
CA LEU A 48 6.15 -1.17 -6.61
C LEU A 48 7.35 -0.25 -6.40
N HIS A 49 8.00 0.19 -7.49
CA HIS A 49 9.07 1.17 -7.41
C HIS A 49 8.56 2.49 -6.83
N GLU A 50 7.41 2.97 -7.29
CA GLU A 50 6.77 4.18 -6.73
C GLU A 50 6.53 4.03 -5.23
N ALA A 51 5.98 2.90 -4.81
CA ALA A 51 5.72 2.63 -3.40
C ALA A 51 7.00 2.65 -2.56
N GLN A 52 8.11 2.15 -3.12
CA GLN A 52 9.39 2.18 -2.42
C GLN A 52 9.95 3.59 -2.29
N VAL A 53 9.81 4.43 -3.30
CA VAL A 53 10.20 5.84 -3.23
C VAL A 53 9.39 6.55 -2.14
N GLU A 54 8.09 6.32 -2.11
CA GLU A 54 7.20 6.89 -1.10
C GLU A 54 7.53 6.38 0.31
N ARG A 55 7.88 5.11 0.44
CA ARG A 55 8.36 4.52 1.69
C ARG A 55 9.58 5.27 2.20
N ASP A 56 10.55 5.54 1.33
CA ASP A 56 11.76 6.26 1.70
C ASP A 56 11.45 7.70 2.09
N ASN A 57 10.56 8.37 1.35
CA ASN A 57 10.13 9.72 1.67
C ASN A 57 9.45 9.81 3.04
N ALA A 58 8.69 8.79 3.39
CA ALA A 58 7.96 8.72 4.66
C ALA A 58 8.80 8.15 5.80
N ASN A 59 10.03 7.70 5.52
CA ASN A 59 10.86 6.99 6.47
C ASN A 59 10.12 5.78 7.06
N ALA A 60 9.36 5.10 6.21
CA ALA A 60 8.56 3.93 6.58
C ALA A 60 9.33 2.62 6.32
N GLU A 61 8.79 1.51 6.78
CA GLU A 61 9.42 0.20 6.60
C GLU A 61 8.93 -0.51 5.34
N LEU A 62 7.65 -0.35 5.01
CA LEU A 62 7.01 -1.08 3.91
C LEU A 62 6.27 -0.17 2.97
N GLY A 63 6.44 -0.40 1.67
CA GLY A 63 5.60 0.18 0.63
C GLY A 63 4.71 -0.91 0.05
N ILE A 64 3.41 -0.72 0.12
CA ILE A 64 2.41 -1.69 -0.31
C ILE A 64 1.61 -1.09 -1.47
N VAL A 65 1.51 -1.84 -2.56
CA VAL A 65 0.63 -1.48 -3.67
C VAL A 65 -0.68 -2.23 -3.50
N VAL A 66 -1.78 -1.48 -3.51
CA VAL A 66 -3.12 -2.07 -3.56
C VAL A 66 -3.69 -1.76 -4.94
N ALA A 67 -3.90 -2.81 -5.74
CA ALA A 67 -4.35 -2.66 -7.11
C ALA A 67 -5.75 -3.27 -7.28
N LYS A 68 -6.61 -2.53 -7.99
CA LYS A 68 -7.96 -2.99 -8.29
C LYS A 68 -7.91 -4.27 -9.12
N ARG A 69 -8.57 -5.31 -8.63
CA ARG A 69 -8.73 -6.57 -9.33
C ARG A 69 -10.03 -6.53 -10.12
N ARG A 70 -9.95 -6.61 -11.45
CA ARG A 70 -11.12 -6.52 -12.32
C ARG A 70 -12.12 -7.64 -12.03
N SER A 71 -13.40 -7.31 -12.05
CA SER A 71 -14.52 -8.21 -11.77
C SER A 71 -14.64 -8.66 -10.32
N TYR A 72 -13.85 -8.10 -9.41
CA TYR A 72 -13.94 -8.38 -7.98
C TYR A 72 -14.30 -7.10 -7.23
N GLY A 73 -15.53 -7.01 -6.76
CA GLY A 73 -16.01 -5.83 -6.06
C GLY A 73 -15.67 -5.79 -4.56
N ASN A 74 -15.38 -6.94 -3.96
CA ASN A 74 -15.06 -7.00 -2.54
C ASN A 74 -13.66 -6.44 -2.30
N PRO A 75 -13.52 -5.40 -1.44
CA PRO A 75 -12.21 -4.84 -1.12
C PRO A 75 -11.19 -5.87 -0.63
N ALA A 76 -11.63 -6.89 0.08
CA ALA A 76 -10.77 -7.94 0.59
C ALA A 76 -10.11 -8.78 -0.52
N ASP A 77 -10.66 -8.75 -1.73
CA ASP A 77 -10.18 -9.56 -2.85
C ASP A 77 -9.28 -8.80 -3.81
N GLN A 78 -8.96 -7.55 -3.52
CA GLN A 78 -8.06 -6.76 -4.34
C GLN A 78 -6.62 -7.28 -4.23
N TYR A 79 -5.77 -6.90 -5.20
CA TYR A 79 -4.36 -7.30 -5.15
C TYR A 79 -3.61 -6.47 -4.12
N ALA A 80 -2.79 -7.12 -3.32
CA ALA A 80 -1.78 -6.48 -2.49
C ALA A 80 -0.41 -6.94 -3.00
N VAL A 81 0.44 -6.00 -3.40
CA VAL A 81 1.73 -6.29 -4.02
C VAL A 81 2.85 -5.73 -3.15
N LEU A 82 3.79 -6.59 -2.82
CA LEU A 82 4.98 -6.27 -2.01
C LEU A 82 6.19 -6.88 -2.69
N ARG A 83 7.38 -6.43 -2.29
CA ARG A 83 8.59 -7.19 -2.61
C ARG A 83 8.59 -8.50 -1.81
N LEU A 84 9.15 -9.55 -2.38
CA LEU A 84 9.25 -10.85 -1.70
C LEU A 84 9.99 -10.72 -0.36
N GLU A 85 11.07 -9.94 -0.33
CA GLU A 85 11.82 -9.69 0.89
C GLU A 85 10.93 -9.13 2.01
N ASP A 86 10.04 -8.19 1.66
CA ASP A 86 9.15 -7.57 2.64
C ASP A 86 8.10 -8.57 3.15
N LEU A 87 7.59 -9.39 2.26
CA LEU A 87 6.65 -10.45 2.65
C LEU A 87 7.30 -11.44 3.61
N ILE A 88 8.52 -11.87 3.32
CA ILE A 88 9.24 -12.79 4.21
C ILE A 88 9.43 -12.18 5.59
N THR A 89 9.80 -10.90 5.64
CA THR A 89 9.95 -10.20 6.93
C THR A 89 8.66 -10.22 7.74
N ILE A 90 7.53 -9.93 7.08
CA ILE A 90 6.21 -9.95 7.74
C ILE A 90 5.86 -11.36 8.22
N LEU A 91 6.07 -12.35 7.37
CA LEU A 91 5.75 -13.74 7.70
C LEU A 91 6.55 -14.23 8.91
N LYS A 92 7.83 -13.85 9.00
CA LYS A 92 8.65 -14.24 10.15
C LYS A 92 8.17 -13.57 11.43
N LYS A 93 7.79 -12.29 11.36
CA LYS A 93 7.22 -11.60 12.53
C LYS A 93 5.90 -12.23 12.98
N ALA A 94 5.14 -12.80 12.05
CA ALA A 94 3.87 -13.45 12.36
C ALA A 94 4.03 -14.91 12.82
N GLY A 95 5.24 -15.45 12.79
CA GLY A 95 5.50 -16.80 13.29
C GLY A 95 5.49 -17.91 12.25
N TYR A 96 5.55 -17.55 10.97
CA TYR A 96 5.60 -18.55 9.90
C TYR A 96 7.00 -19.04 9.57
#